data_7817682a5f46dcbbdfd58bac3418e4cb
#
_entry.id   7817682a5f46dcbbdfd58bac3418e4cb
#
_cell.length_a   1.000
_cell.length_b   1.000
_cell.length_c   1.000
_cell.angle_alpha   90.00
_cell.angle_beta   90.00
_cell.angle_gamma   90.00
#
_symmetry.space_group_name_H-M   'P 1'
#
loop_
_entity.id
_entity.type
_entity.pdbx_description
1 polymer ?
#
loop_
_entity_poly.entity_id
_entity_poly.type
_entity_poly.pdbx_seq_one_letter_code
_entity_poly.pdbx_strand_id
1 'polypeptide(L)'
;MPDELPPIVEPVAPSPAPSLPAQGSTPGAARPALRRSRELLLRTAVLIVAGAIVVLFATKWNRWVGDSTRQVTDDAYVRGTVTPLSAQVDGYVRHVAVDDFDRVKAGQLLLEIEDSDYRAKVAQAEADLLGAEAAVDNLKARKAAQHDQVAAAESTVAATEADVTRTQLEAQRQRALLATSFGTQQKVEQAVADAKRFAATREHAQADLAQQRRQFAVLDTQELQLRAEIKAKQAALDLAKINLGYTRIVAPISGEVSQRAVFDGQYVHSGSQVISVVPLDKVWVVANYKETQLTHVAIGQRAEVRVDTFPGHVVKAVVDSIAPASGSQFSLLPPDNATGNFTKVVQRIPVKLRLTEDNPLAGHLLPGMSVEATILIDTTPPPP
;
A
#
# COMPACT_ATOMS: atom_id res chain seq x y z
N MET A 1 -9.94 60.35 31.04
CA MET A 1 -9.85 60.75 32.44
C MET A 1 -8.92 59.81 33.14
N PRO A 2 -8.20 60.35 34.03
CA PRO A 2 -6.77 60.66 33.86
C PRO A 2 -5.93 59.79 34.82
N ASP A 3 -4.62 59.89 34.54
CA ASP A 3 -3.54 60.18 35.52
C ASP A 3 -3.15 59.02 36.45
N GLU A 4 -1.90 58.72 36.67
CA GLU A 4 -0.78 59.53 37.03
C GLU A 4 0.56 58.84 36.89
N LEU A 5 1.53 59.44 36.36
CA LEU A 5 2.96 59.21 36.58
C LEU A 5 3.40 59.89 37.89
N PRO A 6 4.35 59.34 38.62
CA PRO A 6 5.37 60.16 39.27
C PRO A 6 6.76 59.53 39.31
N PRO A 7 7.73 60.18 39.86
CA PRO A 7 8.62 61.07 39.16
C PRO A 7 10.10 60.67 39.24
N ILE A 8 10.86 61.30 38.37
CA ILE A 8 12.31 61.32 38.25
C ILE A 8 12.92 61.90 39.54
N VAL A 9 14.00 61.32 40.04
CA VAL A 9 14.93 61.94 40.95
C VAL A 9 16.34 61.92 40.36
N GLU A 10 16.85 63.08 40.12
CA GLU A 10 18.15 63.46 39.60
C GLU A 10 19.29 63.37 40.64
N PRO A 11 20.54 63.55 40.21
CA PRO A 11 21.75 63.09 40.87
C PRO A 11 22.35 64.18 41.84
N VAL A 12 23.08 63.68 42.79
CA VAL A 12 23.93 64.60 43.66
C VAL A 12 25.39 64.23 43.47
N ALA A 13 26.14 65.20 43.01
CA ALA A 13 27.58 65.24 42.84
C ALA A 13 28.28 65.87 44.09
N PRO A 14 29.58 66.09 44.08
CA PRO A 14 30.56 65.58 45.08
C PRO A 14 31.14 66.70 45.95
N SER A 15 31.95 66.39 46.92
CA SER A 15 33.07 67.23 47.41
C SER A 15 33.47 66.92 48.87
N PRO A 16 34.63 67.35 49.35
CA PRO A 16 36.01 67.27 48.94
C PRO A 16 36.94 66.67 50.05
N ALA A 17 38.20 66.54 49.70
CA ALA A 17 39.32 66.23 50.62
C ALA A 17 39.64 67.30 51.62
N PRO A 18 40.36 67.03 52.72
CA PRO A 18 41.61 67.67 52.92
C PRO A 18 42.82 66.85 53.47
N SER A 19 43.95 67.16 52.89
CA SER A 19 45.25 67.61 53.42
C SER A 19 46.01 66.69 54.38
N LEU A 20 47.28 66.51 53.96
CA LEU A 20 48.48 66.05 54.64
C LEU A 20 48.85 66.91 55.90
N PRO A 21 49.72 66.38 56.84
CA PRO A 21 51.14 66.61 56.68
C PRO A 21 52.06 65.42 57.12
N ALA A 22 53.09 65.35 56.55
CA ALA A 22 54.55 65.43 56.61
C ALA A 22 55.31 64.79 57.81
N GLN A 23 56.31 64.01 57.38
CA GLN A 23 57.70 63.89 57.90
C GLN A 23 58.00 63.07 59.14
N GLY A 24 59.02 62.19 58.95
CA GLY A 24 59.89 61.69 60.03
C GLY A 24 60.72 60.45 59.67
N SER A 25 61.87 60.70 59.03
CA SER A 25 63.23 60.10 59.22
C SER A 25 63.39 58.58 59.40
N THR A 26 64.17 58.01 58.49
CA THR A 26 65.10 56.90 58.49
C THR A 26 65.96 56.67 59.75
N PRO A 27 66.81 55.59 59.92
CA PRO A 27 67.15 54.42 59.08
C PRO A 27 67.32 53.10 59.89
N GLY A 28 67.52 52.06 59.22
CA GLY A 28 67.99 50.85 59.86
C GLY A 28 68.04 49.58 58.94
N ALA A 29 69.24 49.26 58.58
CA ALA A 29 69.69 48.24 57.65
C ALA A 29 69.36 46.78 58.01
N ALA A 30 69.43 45.96 56.94
CA ALA A 30 69.87 44.62 56.79
C ALA A 30 68.79 43.46 56.81
N ARG A 31 68.54 42.78 55.78
CA ARG A 31 69.09 41.57 55.16
C ARG A 31 68.15 41.00 54.12
N PRO A 32 68.51 40.85 52.85
CA PRO A 32 67.66 40.26 51.81
C PRO A 32 68.25 38.87 51.45
N ALA A 33 67.79 37.79 52.00
CA ALA A 33 68.18 36.44 51.49
C ALA A 33 67.02 35.45 51.48
N LEU A 34 65.95 35.60 52.23
CA LEU A 34 64.89 34.68 52.36
C LEU A 34 63.61 35.00 51.53
N ARG A 35 63.55 36.18 50.89
CA ARG A 35 62.38 36.54 50.06
C ARG A 35 62.44 35.99 48.60
N ARG A 36 63.65 35.87 48.03
CA ARG A 36 63.81 35.41 46.65
C ARG A 36 63.44 33.91 46.45
N SER A 37 63.68 33.09 47.42
CA SER A 37 63.30 31.66 47.32
C SER A 37 61.79 31.43 47.44
N ARG A 38 61.08 32.22 48.23
CA ARG A 38 59.60 32.16 48.32
C ARG A 38 58.90 32.68 47.08
N GLU A 39 59.42 33.73 46.46
CA GLU A 39 58.88 34.21 45.20
C GLU A 39 59.16 33.27 44.04
N LEU A 40 60.30 32.59 44.03
CA LEU A 40 60.59 31.56 43.02
C LEU A 40 59.70 30.30 43.20
N LEU A 41 59.48 29.85 44.43
CA LEU A 41 58.54 28.77 44.74
C LEU A 41 57.07 29.12 44.40
N LEU A 42 56.68 30.35 44.64
CA LEU A 42 55.34 30.84 44.26
C LEU A 42 55.15 30.89 42.71
N ARG A 43 56.21 31.37 42.00
CA ARG A 43 56.16 31.39 40.53
C ARG A 43 56.16 30.00 39.92
N THR A 44 56.94 29.06 40.44
CA THR A 44 56.92 27.66 39.99
C THR A 44 55.63 26.95 40.35
N ALA A 45 55.04 27.21 41.54
CA ALA A 45 53.72 26.69 41.88
C ALA A 45 52.61 27.21 40.96
N VAL A 46 52.62 28.49 40.62
CA VAL A 46 51.70 29.11 39.68
C VAL A 46 51.86 28.51 38.28
N LEU A 47 53.10 28.29 37.82
CA LEU A 47 53.34 27.64 36.51
C LEU A 47 52.89 26.17 36.49
N ILE A 48 53.09 25.45 37.59
CA ILE A 48 52.62 24.03 37.72
C ILE A 48 51.07 24.03 37.71
N VAL A 49 50.41 24.93 38.46
CA VAL A 49 48.94 25.03 38.46
C VAL A 49 48.41 25.44 37.09
N ALA A 50 49.05 26.40 36.43
CA ALA A 50 48.68 26.82 35.07
C ALA A 50 48.88 25.63 34.06
N GLY A 51 50.00 24.92 34.17
CA GLY A 51 50.25 23.72 33.39
C GLY A 51 49.21 22.61 33.64
N ALA A 52 48.89 22.38 34.92
CA ALA A 52 47.86 21.39 35.30
C ALA A 52 46.46 21.80 34.75
N ILE A 53 46.11 23.09 34.78
CA ILE A 53 44.88 23.59 34.19
C ILE A 53 44.87 23.42 32.67
N VAL A 54 45.99 23.70 31.99
CA VAL A 54 46.09 23.48 30.52
C VAL A 54 45.98 22.00 30.19
N VAL A 55 46.67 21.13 30.94
CA VAL A 55 46.56 19.67 30.75
C VAL A 55 45.15 19.18 31.06
N LEU A 56 44.51 19.70 32.10
CA LEU A 56 43.14 19.36 32.46
C LEU A 56 42.15 19.87 31.37
N PHE A 57 42.38 21.04 30.82
CA PHE A 57 41.59 21.56 29.71
C PHE A 57 41.82 20.77 28.43
N ALA A 58 43.06 20.48 28.09
CA ALA A 58 43.39 19.67 26.90
C ALA A 58 42.89 18.21 26.99
N THR A 59 42.96 17.57 28.15
CA THR A 59 42.49 16.18 28.35
C THR A 59 41.00 16.07 28.55
N LYS A 60 40.33 17.14 29.01
CA LYS A 60 38.88 17.20 29.20
C LYS A 60 38.13 17.98 28.13
N TRP A 61 38.86 18.56 27.16
CA TRP A 61 38.29 19.36 26.08
C TRP A 61 37.14 18.64 25.35
N ASN A 62 37.34 17.36 24.96
CA ASN A 62 36.35 16.54 24.29
C ASN A 62 35.09 16.31 25.14
N ARG A 63 35.21 16.35 26.46
CA ARG A 63 34.09 16.20 27.40
C ARG A 63 33.25 17.48 27.53
N TRP A 64 33.87 18.63 27.25
CA TRP A 64 33.21 19.96 27.32
C TRP A 64 32.64 20.43 26.01
N VAL A 65 33.25 20.04 24.88
CA VAL A 65 32.82 20.43 23.52
C VAL A 65 31.82 19.44 22.96
N GLY A 66 31.57 18.33 23.66
CA GLY A 66 30.76 17.22 23.16
C GLY A 66 31.60 16.26 22.33
N ASP A 67 31.33 14.99 22.47
CA ASP A 67 32.00 13.94 21.71
C ASP A 67 31.58 14.05 20.24
N SER A 68 32.42 14.66 19.39
CA SER A 68 32.13 14.88 17.97
C SER A 68 31.93 13.56 17.20
N THR A 69 32.33 12.44 17.78
CA THR A 69 32.23 11.10 17.19
C THR A 69 30.91 10.39 17.50
N ARG A 70 30.13 10.91 18.45
CA ARG A 70 28.84 10.34 18.86
C ARG A 70 27.76 11.41 18.85
N GLN A 71 26.71 11.16 18.09
CA GLN A 71 25.52 12.02 18.11
C GLN A 71 24.42 11.29 18.89
N VAL A 72 23.99 11.91 19.98
CA VAL A 72 22.98 11.33 20.89
C VAL A 72 21.70 12.16 20.80
N THR A 73 20.56 11.49 20.79
CA THR A 73 19.26 12.12 20.96
C THR A 73 18.36 11.25 21.84
N ASP A 74 17.61 11.90 22.70
CA ASP A 74 16.55 11.36 23.55
C ASP A 74 15.16 11.51 22.88
N ASP A 75 15.08 12.29 21.80
CA ASP A 75 13.87 12.47 21.00
C ASP A 75 13.82 11.39 19.91
N ALA A 76 13.66 10.16 20.34
CA ALA A 76 13.58 9.00 19.47
C ALA A 76 12.53 8.01 19.98
N TYR A 77 11.88 7.33 19.04
CA TYR A 77 10.85 6.36 19.37
C TYR A 77 10.79 5.23 18.35
N VAL A 78 10.33 4.07 18.82
CA VAL A 78 10.09 2.90 17.99
C VAL A 78 8.87 3.17 17.10
N ARG A 79 8.99 2.90 15.80
CA ARG A 79 7.89 2.88 14.84
C ARG A 79 7.72 1.49 14.24
N GLY A 80 6.48 1.18 13.89
CA GLY A 80 6.11 -0.03 13.15
C GLY A 80 4.99 0.28 12.19
N THR A 81 4.76 -0.61 11.26
CA THR A 81 3.60 -0.51 10.37
C THR A 81 2.36 -0.97 11.13
N VAL A 82 1.42 -0.08 11.39
CA VAL A 82 0.09 -0.44 11.88
C VAL A 82 -0.79 -0.67 10.67
N THR A 83 -1.39 -1.85 10.54
CA THR A 83 -2.30 -2.18 9.45
C THR A 83 -3.74 -2.15 9.96
N PRO A 84 -4.48 -1.07 9.71
CA PRO A 84 -5.89 -1.01 10.05
C PRO A 84 -6.69 -1.89 9.09
N LEU A 85 -7.57 -2.72 9.62
CA LEU A 85 -8.49 -3.55 8.87
C LEU A 85 -9.88 -2.93 8.94
N SER A 86 -10.54 -2.85 7.80
CA SER A 86 -11.89 -2.32 7.67
C SER A 86 -12.83 -3.37 7.10
N ALA A 87 -14.09 -3.33 7.50
CA ALA A 87 -15.14 -4.12 6.89
C ALA A 87 -15.28 -3.74 5.42
N GLN A 88 -15.40 -4.74 4.53
CA GLN A 88 -15.61 -4.52 3.10
C GLN A 88 -17.09 -4.64 2.71
N VAL A 89 -17.90 -5.18 3.60
CA VAL A 89 -19.35 -5.38 3.44
C VAL A 89 -20.08 -4.93 4.69
N ASP A 90 -21.35 -4.60 4.52
CA ASP A 90 -22.22 -4.17 5.60
C ASP A 90 -22.82 -5.38 6.33
N GLY A 91 -23.06 -5.26 7.62
CA GLY A 91 -23.78 -6.29 8.37
C GLY A 91 -23.54 -6.23 9.87
N TYR A 92 -24.21 -7.12 10.59
CA TYR A 92 -23.98 -7.29 12.02
C TYR A 92 -22.75 -8.16 12.26
N VAL A 93 -21.91 -7.78 13.20
CA VAL A 93 -20.81 -8.63 13.67
C VAL A 93 -21.41 -9.82 14.42
N ARG A 94 -21.22 -11.01 13.87
CA ARG A 94 -21.71 -12.26 14.45
C ARG A 94 -20.84 -12.71 15.61
N HIS A 95 -19.52 -12.65 15.42
CA HIS A 95 -18.55 -13.08 16.41
C HIS A 95 -17.19 -12.44 16.16
N VAL A 96 -16.53 -11.99 17.23
CA VAL A 96 -15.13 -11.55 17.23
C VAL A 96 -14.30 -12.69 17.83
N ALA A 97 -13.43 -13.28 17.02
CA ALA A 97 -12.70 -14.51 17.34
C ALA A 97 -11.38 -14.28 18.10
N VAL A 98 -11.03 -13.02 18.39
CA VAL A 98 -9.78 -12.64 19.05
C VAL A 98 -10.07 -11.62 20.16
N ASP A 99 -9.27 -11.64 21.21
CA ASP A 99 -9.28 -10.63 22.26
C ASP A 99 -8.29 -9.50 21.99
N ASP A 100 -8.40 -8.41 22.78
CA ASP A 100 -7.49 -7.28 22.69
C ASP A 100 -6.06 -7.74 22.98
N PHE A 101 -5.12 -7.33 22.13
CA PHE A 101 -3.68 -7.61 22.23
C PHE A 101 -3.29 -9.07 22.01
N ASP A 102 -4.17 -9.89 21.46
CA ASP A 102 -3.84 -11.26 21.07
C ASP A 102 -2.82 -11.33 19.93
N ARG A 103 -1.98 -12.36 19.95
CA ARG A 103 -1.09 -12.68 18.84
C ARG A 103 -1.81 -13.51 17.79
N VAL A 104 -1.76 -13.04 16.55
CA VAL A 104 -2.41 -13.66 15.41
C VAL A 104 -1.43 -14.02 14.31
N LYS A 105 -1.74 -15.07 13.56
CA LYS A 105 -1.01 -15.49 12.37
C LYS A 105 -1.70 -15.00 11.11
N ALA A 106 -0.93 -14.79 10.04
CA ALA A 106 -1.51 -14.50 8.73
C ALA A 106 -2.54 -15.58 8.34
N GLY A 107 -3.72 -15.15 7.87
CA GLY A 107 -4.86 -16.02 7.54
C GLY A 107 -5.74 -16.41 8.73
N GLN A 108 -5.39 -16.08 9.96
CA GLN A 108 -6.22 -16.35 11.14
C GLN A 108 -7.48 -15.48 11.11
N LEU A 109 -8.63 -16.11 11.42
CA LEU A 109 -9.91 -15.42 11.52
C LEU A 109 -9.89 -14.43 12.70
N LEU A 110 -10.31 -13.19 12.45
CA LEU A 110 -10.39 -12.13 13.45
C LEU A 110 -11.84 -11.88 13.86
N LEU A 111 -12.74 -11.77 12.88
CA LEU A 111 -14.18 -11.62 13.13
C LEU A 111 -15.00 -12.14 11.95
N GLU A 112 -16.27 -12.45 12.23
CA GLU A 112 -17.27 -12.83 11.26
C GLU A 112 -18.43 -11.83 11.28
N ILE A 113 -18.84 -11.40 10.10
CA ILE A 113 -20.07 -10.65 9.85
C ILE A 113 -21.17 -11.66 9.53
N GLU A 114 -22.42 -11.39 9.89
CA GLU A 114 -23.57 -12.26 9.57
C GLU A 114 -23.67 -12.48 8.07
N ASP A 115 -23.59 -13.74 7.65
CA ASP A 115 -23.40 -14.13 6.26
C ASP A 115 -24.66 -14.71 5.58
N SER A 116 -25.79 -14.79 6.30
CA SER A 116 -27.03 -15.39 5.80
C SER A 116 -27.51 -14.76 4.48
N ASP A 117 -27.52 -13.42 4.40
CA ASP A 117 -27.93 -12.68 3.21
C ASP A 117 -26.96 -12.89 2.05
N TYR A 118 -25.68 -12.95 2.34
CA TYR A 118 -24.63 -13.19 1.33
C TYR A 118 -24.68 -14.61 0.78
N ARG A 119 -24.95 -15.61 1.63
CA ARG A 119 -25.18 -17.00 1.20
C ARG A 119 -26.42 -17.11 0.32
N ALA A 120 -27.51 -16.42 0.68
CA ALA A 120 -28.72 -16.36 -0.13
C ALA A 120 -28.45 -15.76 -1.51
N LYS A 121 -27.66 -14.68 -1.59
CA LYS A 121 -27.23 -14.09 -2.87
C LYS A 121 -26.37 -15.02 -3.72
N VAL A 122 -25.48 -15.80 -3.11
CA VAL A 122 -24.70 -16.83 -3.82
C VAL A 122 -25.63 -17.90 -4.37
N ALA A 123 -26.55 -18.42 -3.57
CA ALA A 123 -27.51 -19.45 -3.99
C ALA A 123 -28.41 -18.94 -5.15
N GLN A 124 -28.85 -17.67 -5.09
CA GLN A 124 -29.59 -17.04 -6.17
C GLN A 124 -28.77 -16.96 -7.46
N ALA A 125 -27.51 -16.50 -7.39
CA ALA A 125 -26.65 -16.40 -8.56
C ALA A 125 -26.28 -17.79 -9.15
N GLU A 126 -26.16 -18.82 -8.32
CA GLU A 126 -25.97 -20.22 -8.77
C GLU A 126 -27.19 -20.73 -9.52
N ALA A 127 -28.40 -20.46 -9.02
CA ALA A 127 -29.63 -20.83 -9.70
C ALA A 127 -29.78 -20.08 -11.05
N ASP A 128 -29.43 -18.80 -11.09
CA ASP A 128 -29.45 -18.00 -12.32
C ASP A 128 -28.48 -18.53 -13.38
N LEU A 129 -27.28 -18.94 -12.96
CA LEU A 129 -26.29 -19.58 -13.86
C LEU A 129 -26.82 -20.89 -14.41
N LEU A 130 -27.35 -21.76 -13.55
CA LEU A 130 -27.95 -23.03 -13.97
C LEU A 130 -29.09 -22.82 -14.96
N GLY A 131 -29.92 -21.78 -14.76
CA GLY A 131 -30.97 -21.41 -15.70
C GLY A 131 -30.43 -21.02 -17.09
N ALA A 132 -29.34 -20.24 -17.13
CA ALA A 132 -28.68 -19.85 -18.37
C ALA A 132 -28.03 -21.06 -19.09
N GLU A 133 -27.43 -21.99 -18.36
CA GLU A 133 -26.88 -23.23 -18.89
C GLU A 133 -27.98 -24.13 -19.51
N ALA A 134 -29.10 -24.28 -18.81
CA ALA A 134 -30.25 -25.01 -19.30
C ALA A 134 -30.83 -24.40 -20.60
N ALA A 135 -30.79 -23.08 -20.75
CA ALA A 135 -31.19 -22.37 -21.97
C ALA A 135 -30.28 -22.74 -23.17
N VAL A 136 -28.98 -22.84 -22.95
CA VAL A 136 -28.04 -23.31 -24.00
C VAL A 136 -28.28 -24.75 -24.36
N ASP A 137 -28.58 -25.64 -23.41
CA ASP A 137 -28.86 -27.06 -23.70
C ASP A 137 -30.18 -27.21 -24.48
N ASN A 138 -31.22 -26.41 -24.17
CA ASN A 138 -32.43 -26.35 -24.97
C ASN A 138 -32.16 -25.91 -26.41
N LEU A 139 -31.31 -24.89 -26.57
CA LEU A 139 -30.91 -24.42 -27.90
C LEU A 139 -30.15 -25.50 -28.69
N LYS A 140 -29.25 -26.24 -28.03
CA LYS A 140 -28.53 -27.38 -28.67
C LYS A 140 -29.52 -28.43 -29.23
N ALA A 141 -30.56 -28.75 -28.45
CA ALA A 141 -31.60 -29.69 -28.92
C ALA A 141 -32.35 -29.10 -30.13
N ARG A 142 -32.68 -27.81 -30.14
CA ARG A 142 -33.31 -27.16 -31.30
C ARG A 142 -32.38 -27.13 -32.51
N LYS A 143 -31.08 -26.87 -32.33
CA LYS A 143 -30.09 -26.94 -33.42
C LYS A 143 -29.98 -28.35 -34.03
N ALA A 144 -30.01 -29.40 -33.20
CA ALA A 144 -30.01 -30.77 -33.68
C ALA A 144 -31.25 -31.04 -34.57
N ALA A 145 -32.44 -30.66 -34.10
CA ALA A 145 -33.64 -30.80 -34.88
C ALA A 145 -33.60 -30.01 -36.21
N GLN A 146 -33.06 -28.80 -36.19
CA GLN A 146 -32.89 -27.97 -37.39
C GLN A 146 -31.87 -28.59 -38.37
N HIS A 147 -30.80 -29.20 -37.85
CA HIS A 147 -29.80 -29.92 -38.65
C HIS A 147 -30.46 -31.06 -39.43
N ASP A 148 -31.36 -31.82 -38.79
CA ASP A 148 -32.12 -32.90 -39.44
C ASP A 148 -33.04 -32.34 -40.54
N GLN A 149 -33.65 -31.17 -40.34
CA GLN A 149 -34.46 -30.53 -41.36
C GLN A 149 -33.63 -30.08 -42.57
N VAL A 150 -32.41 -29.58 -42.35
CA VAL A 150 -31.47 -29.25 -43.43
C VAL A 150 -31.10 -30.51 -44.21
N ALA A 151 -30.80 -31.61 -43.55
CA ALA A 151 -30.49 -32.90 -44.20
C ALA A 151 -31.65 -33.46 -45.03
N ALA A 152 -32.89 -33.34 -44.54
CA ALA A 152 -34.10 -33.69 -45.29
C ALA A 152 -34.27 -32.84 -46.56
N ALA A 153 -34.08 -31.53 -46.45
CA ALA A 153 -34.13 -30.61 -47.57
C ALA A 153 -33.02 -30.88 -48.62
N GLU A 154 -31.81 -31.23 -48.16
CA GLU A 154 -30.72 -31.65 -49.06
C GLU A 154 -31.06 -32.90 -49.83
N SER A 155 -31.67 -33.88 -49.16
CA SER A 155 -32.17 -35.10 -49.80
C SER A 155 -33.25 -34.82 -50.87
N THR A 156 -34.14 -33.84 -50.60
CA THR A 156 -35.17 -33.37 -51.55
C THR A 156 -34.56 -32.71 -52.77
N VAL A 157 -33.53 -31.89 -52.59
CA VAL A 157 -32.76 -31.27 -53.70
C VAL A 157 -32.12 -32.37 -54.56
N ALA A 158 -31.49 -33.37 -53.94
CA ALA A 158 -30.84 -34.49 -54.66
C ALA A 158 -31.86 -35.27 -55.48
N ALA A 159 -33.05 -35.56 -54.93
CA ALA A 159 -34.13 -36.23 -55.67
C ALA A 159 -34.63 -35.43 -56.89
N THR A 160 -34.84 -34.12 -56.70
CA THR A 160 -35.30 -33.24 -57.80
C THR A 160 -34.22 -33.03 -58.87
N GLU A 161 -32.94 -33.03 -58.51
CA GLU A 161 -31.82 -32.99 -59.48
C GLU A 161 -31.78 -34.26 -60.38
N ALA A 162 -32.03 -35.43 -59.80
CA ALA A 162 -32.14 -36.69 -60.54
C ALA A 162 -33.29 -36.64 -61.55
N ASP A 163 -34.46 -36.08 -61.14
CA ASP A 163 -35.61 -35.87 -62.03
C ASP A 163 -35.34 -34.90 -63.16
N VAL A 164 -34.67 -33.77 -62.85
CA VAL A 164 -34.25 -32.80 -63.90
C VAL A 164 -33.32 -33.47 -64.90
N THR A 165 -32.34 -34.25 -64.44
CA THR A 165 -31.40 -34.94 -65.30
C THR A 165 -32.16 -35.90 -66.22
N ARG A 166 -33.03 -36.71 -65.65
CA ARG A 166 -33.88 -37.67 -66.40
C ARG A 166 -34.71 -37.01 -67.48
N THR A 167 -35.43 -35.92 -67.14
CA THR A 167 -36.33 -35.23 -68.07
C THR A 167 -35.59 -34.42 -69.13
N GLN A 168 -34.42 -33.87 -68.81
CA GLN A 168 -33.53 -33.23 -69.80
C GLN A 168 -32.99 -34.24 -70.84
N LEU A 169 -32.54 -35.42 -70.39
CA LEU A 169 -32.11 -36.48 -71.28
C LEU A 169 -33.27 -36.95 -72.17
N GLU A 170 -34.49 -37.06 -71.62
CA GLU A 170 -35.67 -37.41 -72.41
C GLU A 170 -36.01 -36.38 -73.45
N ALA A 171 -35.97 -35.06 -73.08
CA ALA A 171 -36.19 -33.97 -74.05
C ALA A 171 -35.13 -33.97 -75.17
N GLN A 172 -33.88 -34.26 -74.84
CA GLN A 172 -32.80 -34.41 -75.83
C GLN A 172 -33.08 -35.59 -76.74
N ARG A 173 -33.50 -36.74 -76.21
CA ARG A 173 -33.82 -37.98 -76.94
C ARG A 173 -34.97 -37.71 -77.92
N GLN A 174 -36.08 -37.10 -77.49
CA GLN A 174 -37.21 -36.74 -78.33
C GLN A 174 -36.85 -35.78 -79.46
N ARG A 175 -36.00 -34.79 -79.21
CA ARG A 175 -35.48 -33.88 -80.24
C ARG A 175 -34.66 -34.65 -81.30
N ALA A 176 -33.82 -35.57 -80.89
CA ALA A 176 -33.01 -36.38 -81.84
C ALA A 176 -33.92 -37.29 -82.69
N LEU A 177 -34.93 -37.90 -82.08
CA LEU A 177 -35.91 -38.72 -82.77
C LEU A 177 -36.75 -37.90 -83.80
N LEU A 178 -37.10 -36.69 -83.48
CA LEU A 178 -37.79 -35.75 -84.42
C LEU A 178 -36.89 -35.39 -85.59
N ALA A 179 -35.61 -35.11 -85.37
CA ALA A 179 -34.63 -34.80 -86.42
C ALA A 179 -34.42 -35.95 -87.40
N THR A 180 -34.65 -37.18 -86.98
CA THR A 180 -34.59 -38.41 -87.81
C THR A 180 -35.94 -38.85 -88.31
N SER A 181 -37.03 -38.07 -88.21
CA SER A 181 -38.38 -38.35 -88.61
C SER A 181 -39.09 -39.55 -87.89
N PHE A 182 -38.52 -40.05 -86.80
CA PHE A 182 -39.13 -41.13 -85.97
C PHE A 182 -39.90 -40.58 -84.75
N GLY A 183 -39.94 -39.23 -84.52
CA GLY A 183 -40.62 -38.53 -83.43
C GLY A 183 -41.79 -37.67 -83.94
N THR A 184 -42.61 -37.18 -82.97
CA THR A 184 -43.67 -36.20 -83.26
C THR A 184 -43.38 -34.89 -82.53
N GLN A 185 -43.74 -33.74 -83.09
CA GLN A 185 -43.60 -32.41 -82.53
C GLN A 185 -44.25 -32.32 -81.15
N GLN A 186 -45.44 -32.93 -80.97
CA GLN A 186 -46.15 -32.96 -79.69
C GLN A 186 -45.38 -33.62 -78.60
N LYS A 187 -44.66 -34.77 -78.85
CA LYS A 187 -43.83 -35.43 -77.88
C LYS A 187 -42.62 -34.55 -77.44
N VAL A 188 -42.00 -33.81 -78.35
CA VAL A 188 -40.91 -32.86 -78.04
C VAL A 188 -41.40 -31.74 -77.15
N GLU A 189 -42.56 -31.14 -77.50
CA GLU A 189 -43.16 -30.06 -76.72
C GLU A 189 -43.52 -30.51 -75.30
N GLN A 190 -44.09 -31.71 -75.18
CA GLN A 190 -44.39 -32.30 -73.88
C GLN A 190 -43.10 -32.57 -73.03
N ALA A 191 -42.09 -33.21 -73.62
CA ALA A 191 -40.82 -33.48 -72.93
C ALA A 191 -40.10 -32.18 -72.51
N VAL A 192 -40.11 -31.13 -73.31
CA VAL A 192 -39.57 -29.82 -72.99
C VAL A 192 -40.36 -29.15 -71.88
N ALA A 193 -41.70 -29.24 -71.90
CA ALA A 193 -42.56 -28.70 -70.84
C ALA A 193 -42.28 -29.41 -69.49
N ASP A 194 -42.15 -30.75 -69.50
CA ASP A 194 -41.78 -31.54 -68.33
C ASP A 194 -40.40 -31.18 -67.79
N ALA A 195 -39.38 -31.05 -68.67
CA ALA A 195 -38.05 -30.60 -68.25
C ALA A 195 -38.06 -29.20 -67.59
N LYS A 196 -38.88 -28.27 -68.12
CA LYS A 196 -39.04 -26.96 -67.48
C LYS A 196 -39.75 -27.02 -66.13
N ARG A 197 -40.77 -27.89 -66.01
CA ARG A 197 -41.50 -28.08 -64.77
C ARG A 197 -40.59 -28.64 -63.67
N PHE A 198 -39.82 -29.68 -63.93
CA PHE A 198 -38.89 -30.28 -62.97
C PHE A 198 -37.71 -29.32 -62.65
N ALA A 199 -37.25 -28.51 -63.61
CA ALA A 199 -36.30 -27.45 -63.34
C ALA A 199 -36.80 -26.41 -62.30
N ALA A 200 -38.09 -25.98 -62.43
CA ALA A 200 -38.75 -25.11 -61.48
C ALA A 200 -38.95 -25.79 -60.11
N THR A 201 -39.28 -27.10 -60.08
CA THR A 201 -39.38 -27.89 -58.83
C THR A 201 -38.03 -27.96 -58.10
N ARG A 202 -36.92 -28.17 -58.83
CA ARG A 202 -35.57 -28.13 -58.25
C ARG A 202 -35.24 -26.77 -57.68
N GLU A 203 -35.55 -25.68 -58.40
CA GLU A 203 -35.34 -24.30 -57.92
C GLU A 203 -36.10 -24.03 -56.62
N HIS A 204 -37.36 -24.49 -56.53
CA HIS A 204 -38.14 -24.46 -55.30
C HIS A 204 -37.45 -25.22 -54.15
N ALA A 205 -37.01 -26.46 -54.38
CA ALA A 205 -36.34 -27.26 -53.39
C ALA A 205 -35.04 -26.63 -52.92
N GLN A 206 -34.28 -25.97 -53.83
CA GLN A 206 -33.07 -25.22 -53.48
C GLN A 206 -33.38 -23.99 -52.65
N ALA A 207 -34.46 -23.28 -52.92
CA ALA A 207 -34.90 -22.17 -52.10
C ALA A 207 -35.32 -22.59 -50.71
N ASP A 208 -35.99 -23.72 -50.56
CA ASP A 208 -36.34 -24.32 -49.26
C ASP A 208 -35.09 -24.70 -48.47
N LEU A 209 -34.12 -25.37 -49.10
CA LEU A 209 -32.86 -25.69 -48.47
C LEU A 209 -32.13 -24.41 -47.99
N ALA A 210 -32.10 -23.37 -48.80
CA ALA A 210 -31.50 -22.13 -48.43
C ALA A 210 -32.25 -21.45 -47.26
N GLN A 211 -33.54 -21.62 -47.16
CA GLN A 211 -34.34 -21.16 -46.00
C GLN A 211 -33.96 -21.94 -44.74
N GLN A 212 -33.87 -23.27 -44.78
CA GLN A 212 -33.47 -24.09 -43.61
C GLN A 212 -32.09 -23.76 -43.12
N ARG A 213 -31.13 -23.56 -44.04
CA ARG A 213 -29.76 -23.14 -43.69
C ARG A 213 -29.71 -21.74 -43.04
N ARG A 214 -30.51 -20.78 -43.52
CA ARG A 214 -30.62 -19.48 -42.86
C ARG A 214 -31.21 -19.59 -41.46
N GLN A 215 -32.22 -20.48 -41.28
CA GLN A 215 -32.77 -20.75 -39.93
C GLN A 215 -31.70 -21.32 -39.00
N PHE A 216 -30.86 -22.22 -39.47
CA PHE A 216 -29.74 -22.79 -38.70
C PHE A 216 -28.73 -21.68 -38.30
N ALA A 217 -28.39 -20.76 -39.21
CA ALA A 217 -27.51 -19.62 -38.92
C ALA A 217 -28.06 -18.65 -37.86
N VAL A 218 -29.39 -18.51 -37.79
CA VAL A 218 -30.04 -17.71 -36.73
C VAL A 218 -29.84 -18.38 -35.38
N LEU A 219 -29.94 -19.70 -35.27
CA LEU A 219 -29.71 -20.47 -34.07
C LEU A 219 -28.22 -20.37 -33.63
N ASP A 220 -27.25 -20.31 -34.54
CA ASP A 220 -25.85 -20.08 -34.27
C ASP A 220 -25.64 -18.71 -33.59
N THR A 221 -26.31 -17.68 -34.12
CA THR A 221 -26.23 -16.34 -33.50
C THR A 221 -26.83 -16.35 -32.08
N GLN A 222 -27.97 -17.02 -31.91
CA GLN A 222 -28.61 -17.18 -30.60
C GLN A 222 -27.74 -17.94 -29.62
N GLU A 223 -26.96 -18.93 -30.07
CA GLU A 223 -25.99 -19.64 -29.21
C GLU A 223 -24.93 -18.69 -28.68
N LEU A 224 -24.39 -17.80 -29.51
CA LEU A 224 -23.41 -16.81 -29.07
C LEU A 224 -23.99 -15.85 -28.01
N GLN A 225 -25.27 -15.45 -28.17
CA GLN A 225 -25.94 -14.61 -27.18
C GLN A 225 -26.10 -15.32 -25.83
N LEU A 226 -26.58 -16.58 -25.83
CA LEU A 226 -26.76 -17.36 -24.60
C LEU A 226 -25.42 -17.69 -23.93
N ARG A 227 -24.37 -17.93 -24.70
CA ARG A 227 -23.03 -18.11 -24.15
C ARG A 227 -22.48 -16.84 -23.50
N ALA A 228 -22.79 -15.67 -24.06
CA ALA A 228 -22.46 -14.39 -23.43
C ALA A 228 -23.24 -14.19 -22.12
N GLU A 229 -24.52 -14.61 -22.10
CA GLU A 229 -25.35 -14.57 -20.89
C GLU A 229 -24.76 -15.48 -19.77
N ILE A 230 -24.34 -16.71 -20.09
CA ILE A 230 -23.66 -17.59 -19.12
C ILE A 230 -22.46 -16.88 -18.51
N LYS A 231 -21.61 -16.23 -19.32
CA LYS A 231 -20.44 -15.49 -18.80
C LYS A 231 -20.87 -14.36 -17.88
N ALA A 232 -21.93 -13.65 -18.18
CA ALA A 232 -22.47 -12.60 -17.33
C ALA A 232 -22.98 -13.14 -15.98
N LYS A 233 -23.71 -14.29 -16.01
CA LYS A 233 -24.19 -14.96 -14.79
C LYS A 233 -23.06 -15.53 -13.97
N GLN A 234 -22.02 -16.09 -14.60
CA GLN A 234 -20.81 -16.56 -13.93
C GLN A 234 -20.11 -15.41 -13.20
N ALA A 235 -19.94 -14.26 -13.86
CA ALA A 235 -19.34 -13.07 -13.22
C ALA A 235 -20.16 -12.56 -12.03
N ALA A 236 -21.51 -12.64 -12.13
CA ALA A 236 -22.39 -12.27 -11.02
C ALA A 236 -22.24 -13.26 -9.83
N LEU A 237 -22.11 -14.56 -10.10
CA LEU A 237 -21.85 -15.56 -9.10
C LEU A 237 -20.50 -15.32 -8.40
N ASP A 238 -19.45 -15.05 -9.17
CA ASP A 238 -18.11 -14.79 -8.63
C ASP A 238 -18.13 -13.55 -7.72
N LEU A 239 -18.84 -12.47 -8.12
CA LEU A 239 -19.02 -11.29 -7.28
C LEU A 239 -19.77 -11.61 -5.98
N ALA A 240 -20.82 -12.43 -6.04
CA ALA A 240 -21.55 -12.85 -4.84
C ALA A 240 -20.65 -13.68 -3.90
N LYS A 241 -19.81 -14.57 -4.43
CA LYS A 241 -18.82 -15.35 -3.65
C LYS A 241 -17.74 -14.47 -3.03
N ILE A 242 -17.24 -13.48 -3.74
CA ILE A 242 -16.30 -12.49 -3.21
C ILE A 242 -16.91 -11.74 -2.03
N ASN A 243 -18.14 -11.24 -2.19
CA ASN A 243 -18.84 -10.53 -1.10
C ASN A 243 -19.10 -11.44 0.10
N LEU A 244 -19.43 -12.71 -0.11
CA LEU A 244 -19.51 -13.71 0.96
C LEU A 244 -18.15 -13.91 1.64
N GLY A 245 -17.05 -13.94 0.87
CA GLY A 245 -15.69 -14.00 1.41
C GLY A 245 -15.36 -12.83 2.33
N TYR A 246 -15.85 -11.65 2.01
CA TYR A 246 -15.64 -10.43 2.81
C TYR A 246 -16.39 -10.41 4.15
N THR A 247 -17.33 -11.32 4.37
CA THR A 247 -17.97 -11.49 5.70
C THR A 247 -17.01 -12.08 6.72
N ARG A 248 -15.91 -12.68 6.30
CA ARG A 248 -14.87 -13.26 7.16
C ARG A 248 -13.60 -12.41 7.08
N ILE A 249 -13.35 -11.63 8.12
CA ILE A 249 -12.16 -10.78 8.18
C ILE A 249 -11.02 -11.57 8.81
N VAL A 250 -9.96 -11.77 8.03
CA VAL A 250 -8.76 -12.51 8.45
C VAL A 250 -7.55 -11.58 8.55
N ALA A 251 -6.57 -11.95 9.37
CA ALA A 251 -5.32 -11.22 9.50
C ALA A 251 -4.50 -11.32 8.19
N PRO A 252 -4.15 -10.21 7.54
CA PRO A 252 -3.32 -10.24 6.31
C PRO A 252 -1.85 -10.57 6.61
N ILE A 253 -1.40 -10.30 7.82
CA ILE A 253 -0.04 -10.48 8.31
C ILE A 253 -0.08 -11.07 9.72
N SER A 254 1.01 -11.74 10.11
CA SER A 254 1.21 -12.14 11.51
C SER A 254 1.61 -10.92 12.35
N GLY A 255 1.09 -10.83 13.56
CA GLY A 255 1.35 -9.71 14.45
C GLY A 255 0.52 -9.78 15.72
N GLU A 256 0.39 -8.66 16.39
CA GLU A 256 -0.46 -8.49 17.56
C GLU A 256 -1.62 -7.56 17.23
N VAL A 257 -2.83 -7.91 17.63
CA VAL A 257 -4.00 -7.07 17.36
C VAL A 257 -4.04 -5.90 18.33
N SER A 258 -4.55 -4.77 17.87
CA SER A 258 -4.83 -3.61 18.71
C SER A 258 -6.09 -3.83 19.55
N GLN A 259 -6.47 -2.84 20.34
CA GLN A 259 -7.79 -2.78 20.90
C GLN A 259 -8.86 -2.85 19.80
N ARG A 260 -9.88 -3.66 20.02
CA ARG A 260 -11.01 -3.85 19.11
C ARG A 260 -11.84 -2.57 19.02
N ALA A 261 -12.21 -2.19 17.81
CA ALA A 261 -13.13 -1.07 17.57
C ALA A 261 -14.60 -1.53 17.47
N VAL A 262 -14.84 -2.85 17.43
CA VAL A 262 -16.17 -3.45 17.24
C VAL A 262 -16.40 -4.63 18.17
N PHE A 263 -17.68 -4.88 18.47
CA PHE A 263 -18.14 -5.93 19.40
C PHE A 263 -19.21 -6.81 18.75
N ASP A 264 -19.43 -7.99 19.32
CA ASP A 264 -20.47 -8.92 18.89
C ASP A 264 -21.84 -8.23 18.89
N GLY A 265 -22.63 -8.40 17.85
CA GLY A 265 -23.94 -7.78 17.67
C GLY A 265 -23.92 -6.33 17.17
N GLN A 266 -22.74 -5.71 16.99
CA GLN A 266 -22.62 -4.37 16.46
C GLN A 266 -22.80 -4.37 14.94
N TYR A 267 -23.51 -3.37 14.40
CA TYR A 267 -23.62 -3.16 12.97
C TYR A 267 -22.40 -2.40 12.44
N VAL A 268 -21.80 -2.90 11.36
CA VAL A 268 -20.68 -2.26 10.68
C VAL A 268 -21.04 -1.94 9.24
N HIS A 269 -20.50 -0.82 8.75
CA HIS A 269 -20.60 -0.41 7.34
C HIS A 269 -19.31 -0.71 6.60
N SER A 270 -19.41 -0.85 5.28
CA SER A 270 -18.24 -0.91 4.41
C SER A 270 -17.35 0.32 4.63
N GLY A 271 -16.04 0.09 4.89
CA GLY A 271 -15.08 1.12 5.25
C GLY A 271 -14.92 1.35 6.76
N SER A 272 -15.82 0.83 7.63
CA SER A 272 -15.67 0.93 9.09
C SER A 272 -14.42 0.17 9.55
N GLN A 273 -13.53 0.84 10.27
CA GLN A 273 -12.37 0.20 10.89
C GLN A 273 -12.84 -0.75 11.98
N VAL A 274 -12.36 -1.98 11.96
CA VAL A 274 -12.76 -3.04 12.90
C VAL A 274 -11.67 -3.40 13.90
N ILE A 275 -10.43 -3.55 13.44
CA ILE A 275 -9.27 -3.92 14.24
C ILE A 275 -8.00 -3.51 13.51
N SER A 276 -6.88 -3.38 14.20
CA SER A 276 -5.57 -3.18 13.55
C SER A 276 -4.62 -4.30 13.93
N VAL A 277 -3.74 -4.68 13.00
CA VAL A 277 -2.68 -5.66 13.25
C VAL A 277 -1.33 -4.98 13.14
N VAL A 278 -0.48 -5.19 14.15
CA VAL A 278 0.86 -4.62 14.28
C VAL A 278 1.88 -5.75 14.21
N PRO A 279 2.69 -5.84 13.16
CA PRO A 279 3.79 -6.80 13.09
C PRO A 279 4.94 -6.31 13.98
N LEU A 280 5.28 -7.08 15.02
CA LEU A 280 6.34 -6.73 15.97
C LEU A 280 7.75 -7.11 15.51
N ASP A 281 7.86 -7.88 14.44
CA ASP A 281 9.12 -8.29 13.80
C ASP A 281 9.71 -7.22 12.86
N LYS A 282 8.88 -6.26 12.41
CA LYS A 282 9.24 -5.22 11.44
C LYS A 282 9.13 -3.82 12.03
N VAL A 283 9.92 -3.56 13.07
CA VAL A 283 9.97 -2.25 13.71
C VAL A 283 11.29 -1.53 13.36
N TRP A 284 11.25 -0.22 13.38
CA TRP A 284 12.42 0.66 13.20
C TRP A 284 12.36 1.80 14.22
N VAL A 285 13.45 2.53 14.35
CA VAL A 285 13.49 3.71 15.22
C VAL A 285 13.49 4.97 14.37
N VAL A 286 12.71 5.94 14.76
CA VAL A 286 12.78 7.30 14.24
C VAL A 286 13.39 8.18 15.32
N ALA A 287 14.57 8.72 15.04
CA ALA A 287 15.32 9.53 15.95
C ALA A 287 15.47 10.97 15.40
N ASN A 288 15.01 11.95 16.15
CA ASN A 288 15.00 13.35 15.75
C ASN A 288 16.29 14.03 16.23
N TYR A 289 17.24 14.24 15.31
CA TYR A 289 18.50 14.92 15.59
C TYR A 289 18.39 16.42 15.29
N LYS A 290 19.10 17.25 16.03
CA LYS A 290 19.25 18.66 15.70
C LYS A 290 20.03 18.79 14.38
N GLU A 291 19.68 19.77 13.55
CA GLU A 291 20.35 20.03 12.27
C GLU A 291 21.88 20.10 12.43
N THR A 292 22.36 20.70 13.54
CA THR A 292 23.78 20.81 13.85
C THR A 292 24.50 19.48 14.15
N GLN A 293 23.75 18.45 14.48
CA GLN A 293 24.28 17.11 14.76
C GLN A 293 24.45 16.27 13.49
N LEU A 294 23.80 16.65 12.39
CA LEU A 294 23.76 15.87 11.16
C LEU A 294 24.92 16.15 10.19
N THR A 295 25.82 17.09 10.50
CA THR A 295 26.90 17.52 9.59
C THR A 295 27.75 16.37 9.05
N HIS A 296 27.96 15.33 9.86
CA HIS A 296 28.80 14.17 9.51
C HIS A 296 28.01 12.85 9.56
N VAL A 297 26.70 12.90 9.67
CA VAL A 297 25.85 11.72 9.65
C VAL A 297 25.61 11.29 8.21
N ALA A 298 25.90 10.03 7.90
CA ALA A 298 25.71 9.42 6.58
C ALA A 298 24.90 8.12 6.68
N ILE A 299 24.20 7.80 5.61
CA ILE A 299 23.49 6.53 5.47
C ILE A 299 24.49 5.37 5.58
N GLY A 300 24.12 4.31 6.28
CA GLY A 300 24.96 3.14 6.52
C GLY A 300 25.81 3.20 7.78
N GLN A 301 25.91 4.32 8.48
CA GLN A 301 26.62 4.42 9.75
C GLN A 301 25.95 3.60 10.84
N ARG A 302 26.75 3.06 11.75
CA ARG A 302 26.27 2.29 12.90
C ARG A 302 25.61 3.20 13.92
N ALA A 303 24.56 2.69 14.53
CA ALA A 303 23.87 3.33 15.63
C ALA A 303 23.61 2.34 16.77
N GLU A 304 23.53 2.86 17.96
CA GLU A 304 23.16 2.16 19.19
C GLU A 304 21.84 2.73 19.68
N VAL A 305 20.90 1.87 19.99
CA VAL A 305 19.59 2.24 20.52
C VAL A 305 19.43 1.62 21.90
N ARG A 306 19.13 2.45 22.88
CA ARG A 306 18.76 2.03 24.24
C ARG A 306 17.29 2.27 24.42
N VAL A 307 16.57 1.24 24.82
CA VAL A 307 15.12 1.30 25.03
C VAL A 307 14.87 1.56 26.51
N ASP A 308 14.10 2.60 26.83
CA ASP A 308 13.87 3.01 28.22
C ASP A 308 13.19 1.92 29.05
N THR A 309 12.32 1.13 28.43
CA THR A 309 11.60 0.01 29.06
C THR A 309 12.52 -1.16 29.40
N PHE A 310 13.67 -1.31 28.70
CA PHE A 310 14.61 -2.43 28.87
C PHE A 310 16.01 -1.93 29.24
N PRO A 311 16.22 -1.41 30.47
CA PRO A 311 17.50 -0.86 30.87
C PRO A 311 18.61 -1.94 30.82
N GLY A 312 19.78 -1.56 30.32
CA GLY A 312 20.93 -2.44 30.19
C GLY A 312 21.03 -3.20 28.86
N HIS A 313 20.05 -3.12 28.01
CA HIS A 313 20.09 -3.70 26.66
C HIS A 313 20.38 -2.62 25.61
N VAL A 314 21.42 -2.87 24.80
CA VAL A 314 21.75 -2.00 23.66
C VAL A 314 21.43 -2.75 22.38
N VAL A 315 20.51 -2.18 21.61
CA VAL A 315 20.14 -2.70 20.30
C VAL A 315 20.98 -2.03 19.22
N LYS A 316 21.63 -2.83 18.39
CA LYS A 316 22.41 -2.34 17.25
C LYS A 316 21.47 -1.93 16.13
N ALA A 317 21.77 -0.79 15.52
CA ALA A 317 21.04 -0.25 14.39
C ALA A 317 21.99 0.34 13.34
N VAL A 318 21.45 0.65 12.19
CA VAL A 318 22.15 1.30 11.08
C VAL A 318 21.29 2.44 10.57
N VAL A 319 21.91 3.56 10.22
CA VAL A 319 21.23 4.68 9.58
C VAL A 319 20.70 4.24 8.22
N ASP A 320 19.38 4.13 8.10
CA ASP A 320 18.69 3.70 6.89
C ASP A 320 18.42 4.87 5.94
N SER A 321 17.88 5.95 6.48
CA SER A 321 17.57 7.15 5.71
C SER A 321 17.48 8.38 6.61
N ILE A 322 17.68 9.55 6.01
CA ILE A 322 17.53 10.88 6.65
C ILE A 322 16.34 11.55 5.96
N ALA A 323 15.44 12.10 6.75
CA ALA A 323 14.27 12.78 6.19
C ALA A 323 14.69 14.01 5.34
N PRO A 324 14.02 14.26 4.21
CA PRO A 324 14.36 15.36 3.29
C PRO A 324 13.98 16.74 3.82
N ALA A 325 13.22 16.81 4.93
CA ALA A 325 12.82 18.05 5.58
C ALA A 325 12.67 17.86 7.08
N SER A 326 12.64 19.00 7.82
CA SER A 326 12.42 18.98 9.26
C SER A 326 10.99 18.55 9.62
N GLY A 327 10.79 18.05 10.83
CA GLY A 327 9.48 17.62 11.31
C GLY A 327 8.43 18.74 11.28
N SER A 328 8.84 19.99 11.42
CA SER A 328 7.95 21.17 11.34
C SER A 328 7.34 21.38 9.95
N GLN A 329 8.03 20.99 8.87
CA GLN A 329 7.52 21.11 7.50
C GLN A 329 6.44 20.06 7.18
N PHE A 330 6.45 18.92 7.89
CA PHE A 330 5.45 17.86 7.73
C PHE A 330 4.30 17.97 8.75
N SER A 331 4.32 19.00 9.60
CA SER A 331 3.23 19.24 10.56
C SER A 331 2.01 19.83 9.87
N LEU A 332 0.82 19.37 10.24
CA LEU A 332 -0.46 19.93 9.80
C LEU A 332 -0.64 21.41 10.19
N LEU A 333 0.01 21.84 11.25
CA LEU A 333 0.05 23.23 11.73
C LEU A 333 1.53 23.61 11.88
N PRO A 334 2.17 24.19 10.85
CA PRO A 334 3.53 24.70 10.98
C PRO A 334 3.56 25.77 12.09
N PRO A 335 4.59 25.80 12.94
CA PRO A 335 4.74 26.85 13.94
C PRO A 335 4.96 28.17 13.22
N ASP A 336 3.93 29.01 13.19
CA ASP A 336 4.02 30.38 12.67
C ASP A 336 4.21 31.34 13.83
N ASN A 337 5.23 32.23 13.73
CA ASN A 337 5.48 33.25 14.74
C ASN A 337 4.52 34.42 14.50
N ALA A 338 3.43 34.45 15.25
CA ALA A 338 2.41 35.50 15.19
C ALA A 338 2.95 36.95 15.42
N THR A 339 4.20 37.09 15.86
CA THR A 339 4.82 38.39 16.20
C THR A 339 5.71 38.97 15.10
N GLY A 340 5.85 38.33 13.93
CA GLY A 340 6.65 38.84 12.80
C GLY A 340 8.17 38.89 13.01
N ASN A 341 8.68 38.52 14.18
CA ASN A 341 10.12 38.41 14.44
C ASN A 341 10.63 36.99 14.15
N PHE A 342 11.52 36.88 13.19
CA PHE A 342 12.19 35.63 12.89
C PHE A 342 13.22 35.29 13.98
N THR A 343 12.92 34.33 14.83
CA THR A 343 13.88 33.72 15.75
C THR A 343 14.43 32.44 15.13
N LYS A 344 15.75 32.36 14.95
CA LYS A 344 16.42 31.16 14.48
C LYS A 344 16.30 30.07 15.54
N VAL A 345 15.41 29.11 15.35
CA VAL A 345 15.27 27.92 16.20
C VAL A 345 15.93 26.73 15.48
N VAL A 346 16.78 26.01 16.19
CA VAL A 346 17.42 24.81 15.66
C VAL A 346 16.34 23.77 15.34
N GLN A 347 16.24 23.42 14.06
CA GLN A 347 15.27 22.43 13.58
C GLN A 347 15.73 21.01 13.90
N ARG A 348 14.78 20.10 14.09
CA ARG A 348 15.04 18.67 14.22
C ARG A 348 14.68 17.95 12.93
N ILE A 349 15.59 17.08 12.49
CA ILE A 349 15.43 16.29 11.27
C ILE A 349 15.32 14.83 11.68
N PRO A 350 14.25 14.12 11.29
CA PRO A 350 14.08 12.71 11.57
C PRO A 350 15.10 11.85 10.81
N VAL A 351 15.74 10.94 11.50
CA VAL A 351 16.63 9.91 10.96
C VAL A 351 16.01 8.56 11.24
N LYS A 352 15.82 7.75 10.21
CA LYS A 352 15.32 6.39 10.34
C LYS A 352 16.48 5.45 10.59
N LEU A 353 16.42 4.70 11.69
CA LEU A 353 17.38 3.71 12.08
C LEU A 353 16.75 2.33 11.91
N ARG A 354 17.36 1.49 11.09
CA ARG A 354 16.97 0.09 10.91
C ARG A 354 17.71 -0.76 11.91
N LEU A 355 16.95 -1.52 12.69
CA LEU A 355 17.52 -2.47 13.66
C LEU A 355 18.19 -3.61 12.92
N THR A 356 19.31 -4.13 13.47
CA THR A 356 20.00 -5.31 12.92
C THR A 356 19.24 -6.59 13.28
N GLU A 357 19.47 -7.66 12.51
CA GLU A 357 18.84 -8.97 12.74
C GLU A 357 19.22 -9.58 14.10
N ASP A 358 20.42 -9.28 14.61
CA ASP A 358 20.93 -9.65 15.94
C ASP A 358 20.30 -8.82 17.08
N ASN A 359 19.00 -8.55 17.01
CA ASN A 359 18.31 -7.77 18.03
C ASN A 359 17.87 -8.67 19.20
N PRO A 360 18.43 -8.50 20.41
CA PRO A 360 18.03 -9.29 21.58
C PRO A 360 16.59 -9.01 22.04
N LEU A 361 15.99 -7.91 21.59
CA LEU A 361 14.64 -7.48 21.92
C LEU A 361 13.66 -7.70 20.74
N ALA A 362 14.00 -8.54 19.76
CA ALA A 362 13.11 -8.84 18.64
C ALA A 362 11.76 -9.37 19.14
N GLY A 363 10.67 -8.80 18.63
CA GLY A 363 9.30 -9.15 19.04
C GLY A 363 8.84 -8.60 20.39
N HIS A 364 9.69 -7.82 21.09
CA HIS A 364 9.33 -7.14 22.35
C HIS A 364 9.30 -5.62 22.21
N LEU A 365 9.74 -5.09 21.07
CA LEU A 365 9.72 -3.65 20.80
C LEU A 365 8.34 -3.25 20.26
N LEU A 366 7.62 -2.48 21.04
CA LEU A 366 6.30 -1.98 20.65
C LEU A 366 6.42 -0.61 20.00
N PRO A 367 5.73 -0.34 18.88
CA PRO A 367 5.64 1.00 18.32
C PRO A 367 5.14 2.01 19.37
N GLY A 368 5.82 3.15 19.46
CA GLY A 368 5.55 4.18 20.46
C GLY A 368 6.46 4.15 21.68
N MET A 369 7.27 3.10 21.89
CA MET A 369 8.28 3.08 22.97
C MET A 369 9.32 4.17 22.75
N SER A 370 9.66 4.90 23.82
CA SER A 370 10.75 5.89 23.83
C SER A 370 12.11 5.20 23.90
N VAL A 371 13.06 5.77 23.17
CA VAL A 371 14.43 5.24 23.11
C VAL A 371 15.44 6.38 23.06
N GLU A 372 16.63 6.13 23.56
CA GLU A 372 17.81 6.96 23.33
C GLU A 372 18.60 6.40 22.16
N ALA A 373 18.82 7.22 21.13
CA ALA A 373 19.52 6.82 19.92
C ALA A 373 20.88 7.53 19.82
N THR A 374 21.94 6.75 19.59
CA THR A 374 23.32 7.22 19.44
C THR A 374 23.86 6.79 18.08
N ILE A 375 24.20 7.72 17.20
CA ILE A 375 24.89 7.46 15.93
C ILE A 375 26.39 7.58 16.14
N LEU A 376 27.16 6.60 15.62
CA LEU A 376 28.62 6.55 15.68
C LEU A 376 29.19 7.07 14.35
N ILE A 377 29.80 8.26 14.38
CA ILE A 377 30.31 8.93 13.16
C ILE A 377 31.61 8.29 12.63
N ASP A 378 32.40 7.66 13.50
CA ASP A 378 33.71 7.09 13.14
C ASP A 378 33.61 5.77 12.34
N THR A 379 32.40 5.29 12.09
CA THR A 379 32.23 4.06 11.34
C THR A 379 32.09 4.38 9.85
N THR A 380 33.05 3.90 9.05
CA THR A 380 32.93 3.94 7.59
C THR A 380 31.62 3.23 7.21
N PRO A 381 30.73 3.87 6.44
CA PRO A 381 29.53 3.18 5.99
C PRO A 381 29.92 1.93 5.19
N PRO A 382 29.19 0.80 5.32
CA PRO A 382 29.42 -0.33 4.44
C PRO A 382 29.26 0.12 2.98
N PRO A 383 30.02 -0.43 2.05
CA PRO A 383 29.86 -0.11 0.63
C PRO A 383 28.43 -0.40 0.19
N PRO A 384 27.88 0.38 -0.74
CA PRO A 384 26.50 0.28 -1.21
C PRO A 384 26.14 -1.08 -1.78
#